data_884ca6191e8c45baeaa38777c6a03bb1
#
_entry.id   884ca6191e8c45baeaa38777c6a03bb1
#
_cell.length_a   1.000
_cell.length_b   1.000
_cell.length_c   1.000
_cell.angle_alpha   90.00
_cell.angle_beta   90.00
_cell.angle_gamma   90.00
#
_symmetry.space_group_name_H-M   'P 1'
#
loop_
_entity.id
_entity.type
_entity.pdbx_description
1 polymer ?
#
loop_
_entity_poly.entity_id
_entity_poly.type
_entity_poly.pdbx_seq_one_letter_code
_entity_poly.pdbx_strand_id
1 'polypeptide(L)'
;YGRATQDLAGEAAVLRAAAETADWLAARNVDNVILEIGNEIDNAAFTHAVLQPPRVRTLIDLIRTRTAGHIPISTSFNGGVVPPDHLLAACDYVLLHGNNVDHPDGIRAQVAAVRASAAWRGTPILYNEDDHYDFDAADNNMFAAIESGAGWGFFDYRRIRERFTDGFQSLPVDWTIASPRKRGFFTRLAEVTGATPPP
;
A
#
# COMPACT_ATOMS: atom_id res chain seq x y z
N TYR A 1 9.85 -8.67 -4.47
CA TYR A 1 9.83 -7.33 -3.94
C TYR A 1 11.26 -6.79 -3.83
N GLY A 2 11.66 -6.02 -2.78
CA GLY A 2 12.95 -5.33 -2.69
C GLY A 2 14.20 -6.09 -3.10
N ARG A 3 14.21 -7.39 -3.07
CA ARG A 3 15.33 -8.23 -3.55
C ARG A 3 15.54 -8.13 -5.07
N ALA A 4 14.51 -7.82 -5.85
CA ALA A 4 14.61 -7.68 -7.30
C ALA A 4 15.45 -6.47 -7.73
N THR A 5 15.72 -5.51 -6.86
CA THR A 5 16.55 -4.34 -7.19
C THR A 5 18.00 -4.72 -7.48
N GLN A 6 18.47 -5.85 -7.01
CA GLN A 6 19.82 -6.36 -7.29
C GLN A 6 19.97 -6.85 -8.73
N ASP A 7 18.85 -7.21 -9.38
CA ASP A 7 18.84 -7.73 -10.74
C ASP A 7 18.92 -6.60 -11.79
N LEU A 8 18.69 -5.36 -11.39
CA LEU A 8 18.80 -4.20 -12.28
C LEU A 8 20.23 -3.70 -12.35
N ALA A 9 20.74 -3.51 -13.57
CA ALA A 9 22.10 -3.08 -13.85
C ALA A 9 22.31 -1.58 -13.52
N GLY A 10 22.16 -1.22 -12.25
CA GLY A 10 22.43 0.12 -11.74
C GLY A 10 21.24 1.09 -11.81
N GLU A 11 21.44 2.26 -11.23
CA GLU A 11 20.42 3.32 -11.09
C GLU A 11 19.80 3.75 -12.43
N ALA A 12 20.62 3.80 -13.50
CA ALA A 12 20.12 4.15 -14.82
C ALA A 12 19.09 3.14 -15.37
N ALA A 13 19.20 1.86 -15.01
CA ALA A 13 18.21 0.85 -15.37
C ALA A 13 16.89 1.03 -14.60
N VAL A 14 16.97 1.40 -13.33
CA VAL A 14 15.78 1.73 -12.52
C VAL A 14 15.02 2.92 -13.11
N LEU A 15 15.74 3.99 -13.45
CA LEU A 15 15.16 5.18 -14.08
C LEU A 15 14.51 4.86 -15.44
N ARG A 16 15.17 4.04 -16.27
CA ARG A 16 14.59 3.61 -17.55
C ARG A 16 13.33 2.77 -17.34
N ALA A 17 13.35 1.81 -16.42
CA ALA A 17 12.18 0.96 -16.14
C ALA A 17 10.99 1.80 -15.67
N ALA A 18 11.21 2.77 -14.79
CA ALA A 18 10.17 3.70 -14.36
C ALA A 18 9.63 4.56 -15.51
N ALA A 19 10.52 5.07 -16.38
CA ALA A 19 10.15 5.86 -17.55
C ALA A 19 9.32 5.04 -18.54
N GLU A 20 9.78 3.83 -18.90
CA GLU A 20 9.09 2.93 -19.83
C GLU A 20 7.72 2.49 -19.29
N THR A 21 7.61 2.23 -17.99
CA THR A 21 6.32 1.92 -17.35
C THR A 21 5.36 3.10 -17.45
N ALA A 22 5.83 4.31 -17.16
CA ALA A 22 5.03 5.51 -17.26
C ALA A 22 4.56 5.78 -18.70
N ASP A 23 5.46 5.67 -19.68
CA ASP A 23 5.15 5.82 -21.09
C ASP A 23 4.13 4.76 -21.58
N TRP A 24 4.29 3.51 -21.11
CA TRP A 24 3.39 2.42 -21.44
C TRP A 24 1.96 2.67 -20.92
N LEU A 25 1.83 3.15 -19.67
CA LEU A 25 0.56 3.49 -19.06
C LEU A 25 -0.10 4.69 -19.77
N ALA A 26 0.68 5.74 -20.04
CA ALA A 26 0.21 6.93 -20.70
C ALA A 26 -0.28 6.63 -22.14
N ALA A 27 0.48 5.83 -22.90
CA ALA A 27 0.13 5.45 -24.27
C ALA A 27 -1.17 4.63 -24.36
N ARG A 28 -1.59 3.99 -23.29
CA ARG A 28 -2.83 3.20 -23.20
C ARG A 28 -4.01 3.95 -22.60
N ASN A 29 -3.78 5.20 -22.21
CA ASN A 29 -4.78 6.03 -21.57
C ASN A 29 -5.45 5.32 -20.37
N VAL A 30 -4.62 4.67 -19.52
CA VAL A 30 -5.08 3.94 -18.35
C VAL A 30 -5.42 4.94 -17.25
N ASP A 31 -6.64 4.90 -16.75
CA ASP A 31 -7.17 5.85 -15.75
C ASP A 31 -7.67 5.18 -14.45
N ASN A 32 -7.60 3.84 -14.38
CA ASN A 32 -8.09 3.05 -13.25
C ASN A 32 -6.96 2.40 -12.43
N VAL A 33 -5.78 3.01 -12.43
CA VAL A 33 -4.62 2.53 -11.64
C VAL A 33 -4.09 3.63 -10.74
N ILE A 34 -3.52 3.21 -9.62
CA ILE A 34 -2.63 4.00 -8.78
C ILE A 34 -1.28 3.30 -8.75
N LEU A 35 -0.19 4.03 -8.63
CA LEU A 35 1.16 3.53 -8.77
C LEU A 35 1.93 3.64 -7.45
N GLU A 36 2.40 2.51 -6.97
CA GLU A 36 3.38 2.45 -5.90
C GLU A 36 4.77 2.22 -6.51
N ILE A 37 5.70 3.15 -6.26
CA ILE A 37 7.06 3.10 -6.85
C ILE A 37 7.91 2.01 -6.20
N GLY A 38 7.77 1.83 -4.90
CA GLY A 38 8.49 0.80 -4.16
C GLY A 38 7.79 0.50 -2.85
N ASN A 39 7.69 -0.79 -2.58
CA ASN A 39 7.12 -1.31 -1.34
C ASN A 39 8.17 -1.25 -0.23
N GLU A 40 7.87 -0.56 0.87
CA GLU A 40 8.75 -0.46 2.05
C GLU A 40 10.17 0.02 1.71
N ILE A 41 10.26 1.20 1.09
CA ILE A 41 11.52 1.75 0.56
C ILE A 41 12.58 2.06 1.63
N ASP A 42 12.22 2.07 2.90
CA ASP A 42 13.11 2.13 4.05
C ASP A 42 13.75 0.78 4.39
N ASN A 43 13.38 -0.29 3.69
CA ASN A 43 13.97 -1.61 3.86
C ASN A 43 15.39 -1.64 3.29
N ALA A 44 16.34 -2.19 4.06
CA ALA A 44 17.74 -2.31 3.67
C ALA A 44 17.99 -3.16 2.40
N ALA A 45 16.98 -3.89 1.90
CA ALA A 45 17.06 -4.62 0.65
C ALA A 45 17.12 -3.71 -0.59
N PHE A 46 16.68 -2.45 -0.49
CA PHE A 46 16.81 -1.47 -1.57
C PHE A 46 18.22 -0.90 -1.63
N THR A 47 19.04 -1.41 -2.54
CA THR A 47 20.46 -1.02 -2.68
C THR A 47 20.69 0.18 -3.59
N HIS A 48 19.75 0.48 -4.51
CA HIS A 48 19.87 1.65 -5.40
C HIS A 48 19.38 2.91 -4.68
N ALA A 49 20.24 3.90 -4.58
CA ALA A 49 19.97 5.14 -3.86
C ALA A 49 18.70 5.86 -4.36
N VAL A 50 18.37 5.75 -5.66
CA VAL A 50 17.17 6.36 -6.25
C VAL A 50 15.86 5.75 -5.73
N LEU A 51 15.91 4.54 -5.18
CA LEU A 51 14.75 3.86 -4.54
C LEU A 51 14.66 4.14 -3.04
N GLN A 52 15.68 4.75 -2.44
CA GLN A 52 15.69 5.04 -0.99
C GLN A 52 14.96 6.34 -0.67
N PRO A 53 14.44 6.49 0.56
CA PRO A 53 13.63 7.63 0.97
C PRO A 53 14.19 9.01 0.59
N PRO A 54 15.51 9.30 0.71
CA PRO A 54 16.03 10.61 0.37
C PRO A 54 15.94 10.96 -1.13
N ARG A 55 15.85 9.95 -2.02
CA ARG A 55 15.95 10.16 -3.46
C ARG A 55 14.77 9.64 -4.29
N VAL A 56 13.86 8.87 -3.71
CA VAL A 56 12.71 8.28 -4.42
C VAL A 56 11.82 9.35 -5.07
N ARG A 57 11.83 10.57 -4.57
CA ARG A 57 11.16 11.71 -5.19
C ARG A 57 11.56 11.91 -6.65
N THR A 58 12.80 11.59 -7.03
CA THR A 58 13.25 11.62 -8.43
C THR A 58 12.39 10.74 -9.33
N LEU A 59 12.00 9.54 -8.85
CA LEU A 59 11.10 8.64 -9.59
C LEU A 59 9.66 9.15 -9.61
N ILE A 60 9.18 9.70 -8.50
CA ILE A 60 7.85 10.33 -8.43
C ILE A 60 7.73 11.43 -9.50
N ASP A 61 8.68 12.35 -9.52
CA ASP A 61 8.68 13.49 -10.45
C ASP A 61 8.85 13.03 -11.91
N LEU A 62 9.67 12.01 -12.16
CA LEU A 62 9.85 11.42 -13.49
C LEU A 62 8.54 10.83 -14.02
N ILE A 63 7.89 9.98 -13.24
CA ILE A 63 6.64 9.32 -13.64
C ILE A 63 5.51 10.35 -13.79
N ARG A 64 5.39 11.29 -12.84
CA ARG A 64 4.40 12.38 -12.93
C ARG A 64 4.53 13.20 -14.20
N THR A 65 5.76 13.53 -14.58
CA THR A 65 6.02 14.27 -15.81
C THR A 65 5.60 13.48 -17.04
N ARG A 66 5.93 12.19 -17.11
CA ARG A 66 5.63 11.34 -18.27
C ARG A 66 4.16 10.97 -18.40
N THR A 67 3.45 10.87 -17.29
CA THR A 67 2.01 10.62 -17.28
C THR A 67 1.18 11.92 -17.30
N ALA A 68 1.81 13.08 -17.39
CA ALA A 68 1.15 14.40 -17.26
C ALA A 68 0.29 14.51 -15.98
N GLY A 69 0.66 13.80 -14.92
CA GLY A 69 -0.04 13.77 -13.64
C GLY A 69 -1.37 12.99 -13.62
N HIS A 70 -1.71 12.25 -14.68
CA HIS A 70 -2.96 11.50 -14.73
C HIS A 70 -2.97 10.25 -13.82
N ILE A 71 -1.81 9.73 -13.45
CA ILE A 71 -1.71 8.54 -12.61
C ILE A 71 -1.27 8.97 -11.20
N PRO A 72 -2.08 8.70 -10.17
CA PRO A 72 -1.67 8.95 -8.79
C PRO A 72 -0.48 8.07 -8.38
N ILE A 73 0.49 8.67 -7.71
CA ILE A 73 1.77 8.03 -7.37
C ILE A 73 2.03 8.14 -5.88
N SER A 74 2.50 7.05 -5.29
CA SER A 74 2.97 6.99 -3.91
C SER A 74 4.13 6.01 -3.74
N THR A 75 4.55 5.81 -2.51
CA THR A 75 5.48 4.79 -2.05
C THR A 75 5.16 4.46 -0.60
N SER A 76 5.50 3.26 -0.14
CA SER A 76 5.25 2.83 1.23
C SER A 76 6.53 2.69 2.06
N PHE A 77 6.34 2.52 3.35
CA PHE A 77 7.34 2.28 4.38
C PHE A 77 6.97 1.05 5.18
N ASN A 78 7.93 0.49 5.91
CA ASN A 78 7.68 -0.62 6.82
C ASN A 78 6.49 -0.33 7.76
N GLY A 79 5.85 -1.39 8.21
CA GLY A 79 4.70 -1.31 9.11
C GLY A 79 4.96 -0.45 10.35
N GLY A 80 3.99 0.38 10.70
CA GLY A 80 4.08 1.32 11.80
C GLY A 80 4.82 2.64 11.50
N VAL A 81 5.47 2.76 10.34
CA VAL A 81 6.23 3.97 9.97
C VAL A 81 5.34 5.00 9.27
N VAL A 82 5.46 6.25 9.69
CA VAL A 82 4.85 7.40 8.99
C VAL A 82 5.87 7.96 7.99
N PRO A 83 5.49 8.17 6.72
CA PRO A 83 6.39 8.73 5.73
C PRO A 83 6.93 10.11 6.14
N PRO A 84 8.19 10.45 5.83
CA PRO A 84 8.76 11.75 6.15
C PRO A 84 8.10 12.88 5.34
N ASP A 85 8.13 14.09 5.87
CA ASP A 85 7.46 15.27 5.35
C ASP A 85 7.68 15.53 3.86
N HIS A 86 8.90 15.34 3.36
CA HIS A 86 9.19 15.57 1.95
C HIS A 86 8.49 14.58 1.01
N LEU A 87 8.10 13.39 1.50
CA LEU A 87 7.32 12.41 0.74
C LEU A 87 5.82 12.62 0.96
N LEU A 88 5.38 13.00 2.17
CA LEU A 88 3.99 13.44 2.38
C LEU A 88 3.62 14.60 1.44
N ALA A 89 4.55 15.52 1.21
CA ALA A 89 4.37 16.62 0.26
C ALA A 89 4.42 16.20 -1.22
N ALA A 90 5.11 15.10 -1.54
CA ALA A 90 5.35 14.68 -2.92
C ALA A 90 4.33 13.67 -3.45
N CYS A 91 3.81 12.80 -2.61
CA CYS A 91 2.90 11.71 -2.99
C CYS A 91 1.46 12.23 -3.22
N ASP A 92 0.73 11.59 -4.12
CA ASP A 92 -0.66 11.92 -4.44
C ASP A 92 -1.65 11.23 -3.50
N TYR A 93 -1.21 10.23 -2.79
CA TYR A 93 -1.88 9.56 -1.67
C TYR A 93 -0.82 9.04 -0.70
N VAL A 94 -1.19 8.84 0.56
CA VAL A 94 -0.30 8.29 1.59
C VAL A 94 -0.54 6.80 1.71
N LEU A 95 0.49 5.99 1.52
CA LEU A 95 0.45 4.56 1.81
C LEU A 95 1.04 4.29 3.20
N LEU A 96 0.28 3.59 4.01
CA LEU A 96 0.67 3.10 5.33
C LEU A 96 0.57 1.58 5.36
N HIS A 97 1.41 0.94 6.17
CA HIS A 97 1.32 -0.47 6.48
C HIS A 97 0.95 -0.67 7.94
N GLY A 98 -0.02 -1.54 8.20
CA GLY A 98 -0.44 -1.98 9.52
C GLY A 98 0.35 -3.17 10.04
N ASN A 99 1.22 -3.76 9.24
CA ASN A 99 2.12 -4.83 9.66
C ASN A 99 2.93 -4.38 10.89
N ASN A 100 3.00 -5.22 11.91
CA ASN A 100 3.62 -4.90 13.21
C ASN A 100 2.92 -3.78 14.02
N VAL A 101 1.70 -3.42 13.69
CA VAL A 101 0.85 -2.52 14.48
C VAL A 101 -0.21 -3.36 15.19
N ASP A 102 0.17 -3.91 16.35
CA ASP A 102 -0.59 -4.96 17.04
C ASP A 102 -1.94 -4.49 17.63
N HIS A 103 -2.18 -3.19 17.69
CA HIS A 103 -3.38 -2.62 18.28
C HIS A 103 -4.01 -1.53 17.42
N PRO A 104 -5.36 -1.48 17.35
CA PRO A 104 -6.10 -0.47 16.58
C PRO A 104 -5.73 0.99 16.93
N ASP A 105 -5.35 1.25 18.17
CA ASP A 105 -4.88 2.58 18.59
C ASP A 105 -3.59 3.01 17.87
N GLY A 106 -2.73 2.06 17.51
CA GLY A 106 -1.55 2.34 16.70
C GLY A 106 -1.91 2.80 15.29
N ILE A 107 -2.94 2.20 14.69
CA ILE A 107 -3.49 2.62 13.39
C ILE A 107 -4.05 4.06 13.50
N ARG A 108 -4.85 4.34 14.53
CA ARG A 108 -5.37 5.69 14.79
C ARG A 108 -4.26 6.71 14.97
N ALA A 109 -3.22 6.34 15.72
CA ALA A 109 -2.06 7.20 15.97
C ALA A 109 -1.26 7.50 14.69
N GLN A 110 -1.06 6.52 13.79
CA GLN A 110 -0.40 6.76 12.50
C GLN A 110 -1.20 7.74 11.63
N VAL A 111 -2.51 7.55 11.50
CA VAL A 111 -3.36 8.48 10.72
C VAL A 111 -3.33 9.88 11.33
N ALA A 112 -3.41 9.99 12.66
CA ALA A 112 -3.32 11.27 13.37
C ALA A 112 -1.96 11.94 13.13
N ALA A 113 -0.87 11.20 13.14
CA ALA A 113 0.48 11.72 12.87
C ALA A 113 0.62 12.26 11.44
N VAL A 114 0.10 11.53 10.43
CA VAL A 114 0.06 12.03 9.04
C VAL A 114 -0.70 13.37 8.98
N ARG A 115 -1.88 13.43 9.58
CA ARG A 115 -2.73 14.64 9.55
C ARG A 115 -2.16 15.82 10.32
N ALA A 116 -1.34 15.55 11.34
CA ALA A 116 -0.66 16.59 12.12
C ALA A 116 0.56 17.19 11.38
N SER A 117 1.09 16.51 10.36
CA SER A 117 2.19 17.03 9.56
C SER A 117 1.75 18.21 8.71
N ALA A 118 2.47 19.32 8.81
CA ALA A 118 2.26 20.49 7.94
C ALA A 118 2.55 20.20 6.45
N ALA A 119 3.24 19.11 6.16
CA ALA A 119 3.54 18.67 4.80
C ALA A 119 2.39 17.87 4.15
N TRP A 120 1.45 17.36 4.94
CA TRP A 120 0.29 16.65 4.40
C TRP A 120 -0.69 17.62 3.74
N ARG A 121 -1.04 17.35 2.51
CA ARG A 121 -1.86 18.22 1.67
C ARG A 121 -3.36 17.87 1.65
N GLY A 122 -3.84 17.06 2.59
CA GLY A 122 -5.21 16.55 2.58
C GLY A 122 -5.42 15.39 1.58
N THR A 123 -4.34 14.76 1.12
CA THR A 123 -4.38 13.64 0.19
C THR A 123 -4.98 12.39 0.87
N PRO A 124 -5.59 11.44 0.10
CA PRO A 124 -6.09 10.20 0.65
C PRO A 124 -5.03 9.44 1.44
N ILE A 125 -5.45 8.76 2.51
CA ILE A 125 -4.61 7.86 3.31
C ILE A 125 -5.15 6.45 3.11
N LEU A 126 -4.27 5.49 2.81
CA LEU A 126 -4.64 4.11 2.52
C LEU A 126 -3.67 3.15 3.21
N TYR A 127 -4.22 2.20 3.95
CA TYR A 127 -3.49 0.99 4.34
C TYR A 127 -3.63 -0.04 3.23
N ASN A 128 -2.56 -0.46 2.59
CA ASN A 128 -2.56 -1.51 1.57
C ASN A 128 -1.95 -2.83 2.05
N GLU A 129 -1.25 -2.81 3.18
CA GLU A 129 -0.76 -4.01 3.86
C GLU A 129 -1.08 -3.94 5.34
N ASP A 130 -1.88 -4.89 5.82
CA ASP A 130 -2.12 -5.14 7.24
C ASP A 130 -2.45 -6.62 7.41
N ASP A 131 -1.65 -7.34 8.17
CA ASP A 131 -1.76 -8.77 8.40
C ASP A 131 -2.50 -9.14 9.69
N HIS A 132 -3.27 -8.22 10.23
CA HIS A 132 -4.15 -8.43 11.38
C HIS A 132 -5.57 -8.78 10.91
N TYR A 133 -6.06 -9.95 11.32
CA TYR A 133 -7.31 -10.54 10.83
C TYR A 133 -8.35 -10.71 11.93
N ASP A 134 -8.31 -9.86 12.95
CA ASP A 134 -9.19 -9.91 14.13
C ASP A 134 -10.60 -9.36 13.83
N PHE A 135 -11.16 -9.79 12.69
CA PHE A 135 -12.46 -9.30 12.21
C PHE A 135 -13.63 -9.61 13.13
N ASP A 136 -13.48 -10.58 14.05
CA ASP A 136 -14.49 -10.88 15.08
C ASP A 136 -14.48 -9.85 16.22
N ALA A 137 -13.39 -9.12 16.41
CA ALA A 137 -13.31 -8.05 17.38
C ALA A 137 -14.11 -6.82 16.92
N ALA A 138 -14.84 -6.20 17.84
CA ALA A 138 -15.58 -4.98 17.55
C ALA A 138 -14.64 -3.81 17.20
N ASP A 139 -13.50 -3.74 17.88
CA ASP A 139 -12.40 -2.82 17.55
C ASP A 139 -11.24 -3.62 16.93
N ASN A 140 -10.89 -3.29 15.71
CA ASN A 140 -9.83 -3.94 14.94
C ASN A 140 -9.16 -2.92 14.01
N ASN A 141 -8.02 -3.28 13.41
CA ASN A 141 -7.25 -2.38 12.56
C ASN A 141 -8.04 -1.84 11.36
N MET A 142 -8.88 -2.65 10.73
CA MET A 142 -9.73 -2.21 9.61
C MET A 142 -10.67 -1.08 10.04
N PHE A 143 -11.42 -1.28 11.16
CA PHE A 143 -12.34 -0.25 11.66
C PHE A 143 -11.59 0.99 12.12
N ALA A 144 -10.48 0.83 12.84
CA ALA A 144 -9.64 1.95 13.28
C ALA A 144 -9.15 2.81 12.12
N ALA A 145 -8.75 2.21 10.99
CA ALA A 145 -8.38 2.92 9.79
C ALA A 145 -9.57 3.70 9.21
N ILE A 146 -10.71 3.03 9.02
CA ILE A 146 -11.91 3.62 8.41
C ILE A 146 -12.47 4.76 9.28
N GLU A 147 -12.63 4.56 10.58
CA GLU A 147 -13.08 5.59 11.53
C GLU A 147 -12.15 6.79 11.57
N SER A 148 -10.85 6.56 11.40
CA SER A 148 -9.85 7.61 11.26
C SER A 148 -9.88 8.28 9.89
N GLY A 149 -10.76 7.85 8.96
CA GLY A 149 -10.89 8.39 7.61
C GLY A 149 -9.75 7.99 6.68
N ALA A 150 -9.20 6.80 6.86
CA ALA A 150 -8.29 6.14 5.93
C ALA A 150 -9.00 4.96 5.24
N GLY A 151 -8.55 4.59 4.05
CA GLY A 151 -8.92 3.33 3.43
C GLY A 151 -8.15 2.17 4.05
N TRP A 152 -8.70 0.96 3.93
CA TRP A 152 -8.03 -0.25 4.39
C TRP A 152 -8.20 -1.37 3.36
N GLY A 153 -7.07 -1.97 2.93
CA GLY A 153 -7.03 -3.06 1.96
C GLY A 153 -6.71 -4.39 2.62
N PHE A 154 -7.38 -5.43 2.16
CA PHE A 154 -7.21 -6.79 2.69
C PHE A 154 -5.94 -7.44 2.15
N PHE A 155 -4.88 -7.46 2.96
CA PHE A 155 -3.61 -8.11 2.67
C PHE A 155 -3.65 -9.57 3.12
N ASP A 156 -4.27 -10.45 2.34
CA ASP A 156 -4.48 -11.85 2.68
C ASP A 156 -3.44 -12.76 2.01
N TYR A 157 -2.24 -12.81 2.55
CA TYR A 157 -1.23 -13.75 2.10
C TYR A 157 -1.37 -15.11 2.81
N ARG A 158 -0.96 -16.19 2.12
CA ARG A 158 -0.91 -17.51 2.70
C ARG A 158 0.28 -17.65 3.64
N ARG A 159 0.03 -17.93 4.91
CA ARG A 159 1.05 -18.19 5.92
C ARG A 159 1.64 -19.59 5.77
N ILE A 160 2.81 -19.81 6.35
CA ILE A 160 3.45 -21.15 6.39
C ILE A 160 2.48 -22.14 7.04
N ARG A 161 2.30 -23.33 6.40
CA ARG A 161 1.39 -24.42 6.79
C ARG A 161 -0.11 -24.16 6.56
N GLU A 162 -0.50 -23.05 6.01
CA GLU A 162 -1.87 -22.85 5.56
C GLU A 162 -2.12 -23.52 4.19
N ARG A 163 -3.38 -23.84 3.90
CA ARG A 163 -3.79 -24.37 2.59
C ARG A 163 -3.73 -23.28 1.53
N PHE A 164 -3.67 -23.67 0.27
CA PHE A 164 -3.71 -22.71 -0.84
C PHE A 164 -4.99 -21.85 -0.87
N THR A 165 -6.09 -22.40 -0.36
CA THR A 165 -7.38 -21.70 -0.27
C THR A 165 -7.45 -20.66 0.85
N ASP A 166 -6.47 -20.61 1.73
CA ASP A 166 -6.53 -19.77 2.93
C ASP A 166 -5.99 -18.35 2.69
N GLY A 167 -5.43 -18.04 1.52
CA GLY A 167 -4.96 -16.71 1.19
C GLY A 167 -5.13 -16.35 -0.28
N PHE A 168 -5.45 -15.09 -0.58
CA PHE A 168 -5.60 -14.61 -1.96
C PHE A 168 -4.27 -14.46 -2.70
N GLN A 169 -3.17 -14.21 -1.99
CA GLN A 169 -1.84 -14.04 -2.59
C GLN A 169 -1.07 -15.35 -2.81
N SER A 170 -1.78 -16.46 -2.97
CA SER A 170 -1.19 -17.78 -3.24
C SER A 170 -1.36 -18.17 -4.71
N LEU A 171 -0.40 -18.91 -5.24
CA LEU A 171 -0.50 -19.49 -6.58
C LEU A 171 -0.81 -21.00 -6.50
N PRO A 172 -1.83 -21.49 -7.21
CA PRO A 172 -2.81 -20.75 -8.00
C PRO A 172 -3.71 -19.88 -7.11
N VAL A 173 -4.17 -18.75 -7.63
CA VAL A 173 -5.04 -17.84 -6.87
C VAL A 173 -6.40 -18.49 -6.69
N ASP A 174 -6.87 -18.56 -5.45
CA ASP A 174 -8.22 -18.99 -5.11
C ASP A 174 -9.07 -17.77 -4.70
N TRP A 175 -9.97 -17.38 -5.58
CA TRP A 175 -10.88 -16.24 -5.38
C TRP A 175 -12.10 -16.57 -4.53
N THR A 176 -12.20 -17.79 -3.99
CA THR A 176 -13.31 -18.17 -3.12
C THR A 176 -13.19 -17.52 -1.74
N ILE A 177 -14.34 -17.29 -1.08
CA ILE A 177 -14.39 -16.78 0.30
C ILE A 177 -14.42 -17.99 1.26
N ALA A 178 -13.45 -18.88 1.13
CA ALA A 178 -13.47 -20.18 1.80
C ALA A 178 -12.90 -20.15 3.23
N SER A 179 -11.93 -19.28 3.50
CA SER A 179 -11.29 -19.23 4.82
C SER A 179 -12.07 -18.39 5.83
N PRO A 180 -11.96 -18.65 7.15
CA PRO A 180 -12.59 -17.82 8.18
C PRO A 180 -12.21 -16.34 8.07
N ARG A 181 -10.93 -16.02 7.81
CA ARG A 181 -10.49 -14.62 7.70
C ARG A 181 -11.05 -13.93 6.45
N LYS A 182 -11.19 -14.64 5.32
CA LYS A 182 -11.86 -14.09 4.13
C LYS A 182 -13.33 -13.77 4.43
N ARG A 183 -14.06 -14.70 5.07
CA ARG A 183 -15.44 -14.46 5.48
C ARG A 183 -15.54 -13.31 6.47
N GLY A 184 -14.69 -13.26 7.48
CA GLY A 184 -14.63 -12.17 8.45
C GLY A 184 -14.46 -10.81 7.77
N PHE A 185 -13.47 -10.68 6.89
CA PHE A 185 -13.24 -9.44 6.13
C PHE A 185 -14.49 -9.03 5.34
N PHE A 186 -15.05 -9.91 4.51
CA PHE A 186 -16.20 -9.56 3.67
C PHE A 186 -17.47 -9.27 4.47
N THR A 187 -17.66 -9.91 5.64
CA THR A 187 -18.73 -9.56 6.57
C THR A 187 -18.58 -8.14 7.08
N ARG A 188 -17.38 -7.78 7.56
CA ARG A 188 -17.09 -6.41 8.03
C ARG A 188 -17.18 -5.38 6.93
N LEU A 189 -16.69 -5.70 5.73
CA LEU A 189 -16.81 -4.82 4.58
C LEU A 189 -18.28 -4.55 4.24
N ALA A 190 -19.14 -5.56 4.30
CA ALA A 190 -20.57 -5.41 4.08
C ALA A 190 -21.22 -4.50 5.13
N GLU A 191 -20.85 -4.62 6.40
CA GLU A 191 -21.31 -3.73 7.48
C GLU A 191 -20.95 -2.27 7.20
N VAL A 192 -19.71 -2.01 6.81
CA VAL A 192 -19.20 -0.64 6.51
C VAL A 192 -19.87 -0.04 5.28
N THR A 193 -20.12 -0.84 4.25
CA THR A 193 -20.66 -0.37 2.97
C THR A 193 -22.17 -0.44 2.88
N GLY A 194 -22.86 -1.08 3.85
CA GLY A 194 -24.29 -1.38 3.78
C GLY A 194 -24.64 -2.43 2.73
N ALA A 195 -23.67 -3.20 2.26
CA ALA A 195 -23.89 -4.28 1.29
C ALA A 195 -24.39 -5.56 1.99
N THR A 196 -24.89 -6.50 1.20
CA THR A 196 -25.22 -7.84 1.73
C THR A 196 -23.95 -8.66 1.87
N PRO A 197 -23.69 -9.28 3.03
CA PRO A 197 -22.55 -10.19 3.18
C PRO A 197 -22.61 -11.35 2.16
N PRO A 198 -21.48 -11.87 1.70
CA PRO A 198 -21.46 -13.05 0.87
C PRO A 198 -21.98 -14.28 1.64
N PRO A 199 -22.62 -15.23 0.97
CA PRO A 199 -23.13 -16.46 1.56
C PRO A 199 -22.04 -17.36 2.14
#